data_9509b9a1ac592bf15945b83e973c3ede
#
_entry.id   9509b9a1ac592bf15945b83e973c3ede
#
_cell.length_a   1.000
_cell.length_b   1.000
_cell.length_c   1.000
_cell.angle_alpha   90.00
_cell.angle_beta   90.00
_cell.angle_gamma   90.00
#
_symmetry.space_group_name_H-M   'P 1'
#
loop_
_entity.id
_entity.type
_entity.pdbx_description
1 polymer ?
#
loop_
_entity_poly.entity_id
_entity_poly.type
_entity_poly.pdbx_seq_one_letter_code
_entity_poly.pdbx_strand_id
1 'polypeptide(L)'
;MAFDASPHAEHALEVALSMAADMKAKLFVVAVIRPPEPAENPEFNAVLEDGRERYESSFIPIRERAKLKEIELETDIVVGHPAEQIIHRAETIQASLIVMGKRSHTIFHRWMLGSNSERVLKYAHCPVKIVH
;
A
#
# COMPACT_ATOMS: atom_id res chain seq x y z
N MET A 1 -5.06 -0.82 -2.80
CA MET A 1 -4.05 -1.66 -2.12
C MET A 1 -2.93 -0.79 -1.58
N ALA A 2 -2.55 -1.00 -0.33
CA ALA A 2 -1.39 -0.36 0.27
C ALA A 2 -0.14 -1.21 0.01
N PHE A 3 0.93 -0.58 -0.47
CA PHE A 3 2.14 -1.26 -0.92
C PHE A 3 3.39 -0.59 -0.35
N ASP A 4 4.25 -1.37 0.31
CA ASP A 4 5.51 -0.88 0.90
C ASP A 4 6.75 -1.62 0.38
N ALA A 5 6.60 -2.38 -0.68
CA ALA A 5 7.66 -3.19 -1.31
C ALA A 5 8.23 -4.31 -0.41
N SER A 6 7.60 -4.60 0.72
CA SER A 6 7.96 -5.74 1.55
C SER A 6 7.50 -7.07 0.93
N PRO A 7 8.07 -8.22 1.34
CA PRO A 7 7.59 -9.53 0.89
C PRO A 7 6.10 -9.75 1.19
N HIS A 8 5.61 -9.23 2.31
CA HIS A 8 4.19 -9.31 2.67
C HIS A 8 3.33 -8.50 1.71
N ALA A 9 3.79 -7.30 1.32
CA ALA A 9 3.10 -6.48 0.34
C ALA A 9 3.10 -7.13 -1.05
N GLU A 10 4.18 -7.78 -1.43
CA GLU A 10 4.25 -8.53 -2.69
C GLU A 10 3.25 -9.68 -2.71
N HIS A 11 3.12 -10.40 -1.62
CA HIS A 11 2.12 -11.46 -1.50
C HIS A 11 0.69 -10.92 -1.56
N ALA A 12 0.44 -9.81 -0.87
CA ALA A 12 -0.86 -9.13 -0.92
C ALA A 12 -1.16 -8.60 -2.33
N LEU A 13 -0.15 -8.16 -3.05
CA LEU A 13 -0.29 -7.70 -4.44
C LEU A 13 -0.77 -8.82 -5.36
N GLU A 14 -0.25 -10.03 -5.21
CA GLU A 14 -0.72 -11.20 -5.97
C GLU A 14 -2.22 -11.40 -5.75
N VAL A 15 -2.66 -11.34 -4.50
CA VAL A 15 -4.06 -11.50 -4.16
C VAL A 15 -4.88 -10.36 -4.76
N ALA A 16 -4.42 -9.11 -4.63
CA ALA A 16 -5.13 -7.94 -5.16
C ALA A 16 -5.27 -7.99 -6.69
N LEU A 17 -4.21 -8.39 -7.41
CA LEU A 17 -4.26 -8.53 -8.86
C LEU A 17 -5.26 -9.62 -9.28
N SER A 18 -5.24 -10.76 -8.60
CA SER A 18 -6.19 -11.85 -8.87
C SER A 18 -7.64 -11.41 -8.64
N MET A 19 -7.90 -10.75 -7.52
CA MET A 19 -9.25 -10.24 -7.20
C MET A 19 -9.71 -9.19 -8.21
N ALA A 20 -8.84 -8.25 -8.58
CA ALA A 20 -9.17 -7.21 -9.55
C ALA A 20 -9.52 -7.81 -10.92
N ALA A 21 -8.75 -8.82 -11.36
CA ALA A 21 -9.04 -9.52 -12.61
C ALA A 21 -10.39 -10.24 -12.57
N ASP A 22 -10.64 -11.00 -11.50
CA ASP A 22 -11.87 -11.79 -11.35
C ASP A 22 -13.12 -10.89 -11.23
N MET A 23 -13.00 -9.79 -10.53
CA MET A 23 -14.11 -8.87 -10.28
C MET A 23 -14.24 -7.79 -11.36
N LYS A 24 -13.33 -7.74 -12.31
CA LYS A 24 -13.23 -6.68 -13.34
C LYS A 24 -13.20 -5.30 -12.68
N ALA A 25 -12.45 -5.18 -11.59
CA ALA A 25 -12.33 -3.97 -10.79
C ALA A 25 -11.06 -3.21 -11.16
N LYS A 26 -11.11 -1.90 -11.00
CA LYS A 26 -9.93 -1.05 -11.09
C LYS A 26 -9.09 -1.24 -9.82
N LEU A 27 -7.77 -1.38 -9.99
CA LEU A 27 -6.84 -1.51 -8.88
C LEU A 27 -6.06 -0.21 -8.68
N PHE A 28 -6.06 0.30 -7.46
CA PHE A 28 -5.22 1.42 -7.05
C PHE A 28 -4.13 0.88 -6.14
N VAL A 29 -2.88 1.15 -6.48
CA VAL A 29 -1.73 0.79 -5.65
C VAL A 29 -1.12 2.06 -5.09
N VAL A 30 -1.11 2.18 -3.78
CA VAL A 30 -0.65 3.37 -3.06
C VAL A 30 0.54 3.02 -2.20
N ALA A 31 1.65 3.75 -2.41
CA ALA A 31 2.83 3.68 -1.55
C ALA A 31 2.92 4.97 -0.73
N VAL A 32 3.24 4.82 0.54
CA VAL A 32 3.36 5.97 1.45
C VAL A 32 4.81 6.12 1.87
N ILE A 33 5.35 7.31 1.64
CA ILE A 33 6.68 7.68 2.14
C ILE A 33 6.47 8.37 3.48
N ARG A 34 7.05 7.80 4.53
CA ARG A 34 7.03 8.43 5.84
C ARG A 34 8.19 9.41 5.93
N PRO A 35 7.93 10.72 6.06
CA PRO A 35 8.99 11.70 6.12
C PRO A 35 9.77 11.61 7.44
N PRO A 36 11.06 11.93 7.45
CA PRO A 36 11.80 12.00 8.71
C PRO A 36 11.29 13.16 9.57
N GLU A 37 11.30 12.98 10.87
CA GLU A 37 10.94 14.03 11.83
C GLU A 37 12.17 14.52 12.57
N PRO A 38 12.28 15.81 12.85
CA PRO A 38 11.34 16.89 12.47
C PRO A 38 11.44 17.29 10.99
N ALA A 39 10.47 18.07 10.52
CA ALA A 39 10.41 18.49 9.11
C ALA A 39 11.64 19.33 8.68
N GLU A 40 12.32 19.93 9.62
CA GLU A 40 13.56 20.70 9.40
C GLU A 40 14.81 19.82 9.24
N ASN A 41 14.65 18.50 9.32
CA ASN A 41 15.76 17.57 9.14
C ASN A 41 16.40 17.80 7.76
N PRO A 42 17.74 18.03 7.70
CA PRO A 42 18.42 18.30 6.42
C PRO A 42 18.33 17.16 5.41
N GLU A 43 18.03 15.95 5.86
CA GLU A 43 17.84 14.78 5.00
C GLU A 43 16.42 14.63 4.45
N PHE A 44 15.52 15.53 4.82
CA PHE A 44 14.11 15.44 4.46
C PHE A 44 13.89 15.27 2.94
N ASN A 45 14.47 16.15 2.14
CA ASN A 45 14.31 16.09 0.68
C ASN A 45 14.96 14.84 0.07
N ALA A 46 16.12 14.43 0.59
CA ALA A 46 16.82 13.23 0.13
C ALA A 46 15.98 11.97 0.39
N VAL A 47 15.36 11.87 1.56
CA VAL A 47 14.48 10.74 1.91
C VAL A 47 13.27 10.68 0.98
N LEU A 48 12.66 11.81 0.66
CA LEU A 48 11.52 11.86 -0.27
C LEU A 48 11.92 11.46 -1.69
N GLU A 49 13.04 11.95 -2.19
CA GLU A 49 13.53 11.59 -3.52
C GLU A 49 13.86 10.12 -3.64
N ASP A 50 14.59 9.57 -2.68
CA ASP A 50 14.93 8.14 -2.64
C ASP A 50 13.66 7.27 -2.57
N GLY A 51 12.70 7.66 -1.78
CA GLY A 51 11.43 6.96 -1.66
C GLY A 51 10.66 6.95 -2.98
N ARG A 52 10.59 8.09 -3.65
CA ARG A 52 9.92 8.21 -4.95
C ARG A 52 10.58 7.35 -6.01
N GLU A 53 11.89 7.41 -6.14
CA GLU A 53 12.64 6.60 -7.09
C GLU A 53 12.45 5.10 -6.84
N ARG A 54 12.53 4.68 -5.59
CA ARG A 54 12.36 3.29 -5.20
C ARG A 54 10.96 2.78 -5.53
N TYR A 55 9.92 3.52 -5.20
CA TYR A 55 8.55 3.12 -5.48
C TYR A 55 8.21 3.19 -6.97
N GLU A 56 8.69 4.20 -7.69
CA GLU A 56 8.50 4.25 -9.14
C GLU A 56 9.12 3.03 -9.82
N SER A 57 10.33 2.64 -9.40
CA SER A 57 10.98 1.43 -9.91
C SER A 57 10.18 0.18 -9.56
N SER A 58 9.63 0.10 -8.35
CA SER A 58 8.81 -1.03 -7.91
C SER A 58 7.50 -1.13 -8.67
N PHE A 59 6.95 -0.02 -9.12
CA PHE A 59 5.69 0.02 -9.85
C PHE A 59 5.81 -0.48 -11.29
N ILE A 60 6.99 -0.42 -11.89
CA ILE A 60 7.18 -0.86 -13.29
C ILE A 60 6.72 -2.30 -13.50
N PRO A 61 7.22 -3.31 -12.75
CA PRO A 61 6.74 -4.68 -12.93
C PRO A 61 5.28 -4.86 -12.55
N ILE A 62 4.76 -4.06 -11.61
CA ILE A 62 3.34 -4.12 -11.23
C ILE A 62 2.46 -3.70 -12.41
N ARG A 63 2.82 -2.61 -13.09
CA ARG A 63 2.10 -2.13 -14.28
C ARG A 63 2.11 -3.18 -15.40
N GLU A 64 3.24 -3.85 -15.61
CA GLU A 64 3.35 -4.92 -16.62
C GLU A 64 2.45 -6.10 -16.28
N ARG A 65 2.42 -6.51 -15.02
CA ARG A 65 1.57 -7.62 -14.55
C ARG A 65 0.08 -7.28 -14.68
N ALA A 66 -0.30 -6.06 -14.36
CA ALA A 66 -1.66 -5.59 -14.51
C ALA A 66 -2.09 -5.56 -15.98
N LYS A 67 -1.19 -5.11 -16.86
CA LYS A 67 -1.44 -5.08 -18.30
C LYS A 67 -1.67 -6.48 -18.88
N LEU A 68 -0.87 -7.47 -18.47
CA LEU A 68 -1.02 -8.85 -18.89
C LEU A 68 -2.35 -9.47 -18.46
N LYS A 69 -2.88 -9.03 -17.33
CA LYS A 69 -4.17 -9.48 -16.79
C LYS A 69 -5.34 -8.60 -17.23
N GLU A 70 -5.08 -7.61 -18.05
CA GLU A 70 -6.08 -6.63 -18.51
C GLU A 70 -6.77 -5.89 -17.35
N ILE A 71 -6.00 -5.59 -16.30
CA ILE A 71 -6.47 -4.83 -15.13
C ILE A 71 -6.19 -3.35 -15.35
N GLU A 72 -7.19 -2.52 -15.15
CA GLU A 72 -7.00 -1.07 -15.10
C GLU A 72 -6.31 -0.73 -13.78
N LEU A 73 -5.10 -0.19 -13.87
CA LEU A 73 -4.24 0.11 -12.71
C LEU A 73 -3.93 1.59 -12.63
N GLU A 74 -4.02 2.12 -11.43
CA GLU A 74 -3.49 3.44 -11.09
C GLU A 74 -2.53 3.30 -9.91
N THR A 75 -1.37 3.95 -9.99
CA THR A 75 -0.35 3.96 -8.95
C THR A 75 -0.19 5.36 -8.39
N ASP A 76 0.05 5.47 -7.10
CA ASP A 76 0.23 6.75 -6.43
C ASP A 76 1.28 6.64 -5.33
N ILE A 77 2.06 7.71 -5.16
CA ILE A 77 3.03 7.85 -4.08
C ILE A 77 2.64 9.07 -3.27
N VAL A 78 2.34 8.87 -2.01
CA VAL A 78 1.94 9.95 -1.09
C VAL A 78 2.92 10.03 0.07
N VAL A 79 2.95 11.17 0.74
CA VAL A 79 3.85 11.44 1.87
C VAL A 79 3.03 11.66 3.12
N GLY A 80 3.37 10.99 4.21
CA GLY A 80 2.68 11.15 5.49
C GLY A 80 2.71 9.90 6.35
N HIS A 81 1.76 9.80 7.26
CA HIS A 81 1.58 8.61 8.07
C HIS A 81 0.83 7.55 7.28
N PRO A 82 1.38 6.33 7.17
CA PRO A 82 0.81 5.30 6.30
C PRO A 82 -0.68 5.05 6.50
N ALA A 83 -1.12 4.78 7.73
CA ALA A 83 -2.53 4.48 7.97
C ALA A 83 -3.46 5.63 7.57
N GLU A 84 -3.09 6.86 7.92
CA GLU A 84 -3.90 8.05 7.59
C GLU A 84 -4.01 8.27 6.09
N GLN A 85 -2.90 8.13 5.37
CA GLN A 85 -2.87 8.31 3.92
C GLN A 85 -3.64 7.23 3.19
N ILE A 86 -3.54 5.99 3.65
CA ILE A 86 -4.29 4.87 3.08
C ILE A 86 -5.80 5.09 3.25
N ILE A 87 -6.22 5.44 4.45
CA ILE A 87 -7.63 5.72 4.76
C ILE A 87 -8.15 6.89 3.92
N HIS A 88 -7.39 7.99 3.90
CA HIS A 88 -7.76 9.18 3.12
C HIS A 88 -7.88 8.88 1.64
N ARG A 89 -6.92 8.15 1.09
CA ARG A 89 -6.94 7.78 -0.34
C ARG A 89 -8.13 6.87 -0.66
N ALA A 90 -8.40 5.89 0.20
CA ALA A 90 -9.54 5.00 0.03
C ALA A 90 -10.87 5.76 0.03
N GLU A 91 -11.01 6.74 0.90
CA GLU A 91 -12.20 7.61 0.92
C GLU A 91 -12.32 8.45 -0.34
N THR A 92 -11.22 9.08 -0.78
CA THR A 92 -11.19 9.93 -1.96
C THR A 92 -11.62 9.18 -3.23
N ILE A 93 -11.15 7.96 -3.41
CA ILE A 93 -11.50 7.13 -4.57
C ILE A 93 -12.78 6.32 -4.36
N GLN A 94 -13.39 6.39 -3.20
CA GLN A 94 -14.55 5.59 -2.81
C GLN A 94 -14.30 4.08 -3.02
N ALA A 95 -13.19 3.61 -2.49
CA ALA A 95 -12.79 2.21 -2.61
C ALA A 95 -13.83 1.28 -1.99
N SER A 96 -14.09 0.16 -2.64
CA SER A 96 -14.98 -0.88 -2.12
C SER A 96 -14.25 -1.89 -1.24
N LEU A 97 -12.92 -1.93 -1.33
CA LEU A 97 -12.09 -2.86 -0.57
C LEU A 97 -10.67 -2.30 -0.46
N ILE A 98 -10.09 -2.41 0.73
CA ILE A 98 -8.67 -2.15 0.95
C ILE A 98 -7.97 -3.49 1.11
N VAL A 99 -6.86 -3.70 0.41
CA VAL A 99 -6.01 -4.90 0.55
C VAL A 99 -4.66 -4.48 1.11
N MET A 100 -4.21 -5.17 2.14
CA MET A 100 -2.92 -4.94 2.80
C MET A 100 -2.25 -6.26 3.13
N GLY A 101 -0.92 -6.28 3.13
CA GLY A 101 -0.16 -7.40 3.66
C GLY A 101 -0.04 -7.31 5.17
N LYS A 102 -0.03 -8.46 5.83
CA LYS A 102 0.25 -8.52 7.25
C LYS A 102 1.74 -8.34 7.48
N ARG A 103 2.12 -7.25 8.14
CA ARG A 103 3.50 -7.00 8.50
C ARG A 103 3.79 -7.60 9.88
N SER A 104 4.66 -8.61 9.92
CA SER A 104 5.12 -9.22 11.17
C SER A 104 6.64 -9.16 11.23
N HIS A 105 7.19 -8.55 12.27
CA HIS A 105 8.64 -8.38 12.42
C HIS A 105 9.30 -9.53 13.20
N THR A 106 8.54 -10.32 13.94
CA THR A 106 9.07 -11.42 14.75
C THR A 106 8.09 -12.59 14.84
N ILE A 107 8.63 -13.76 15.21
CA ILE A 107 7.83 -14.98 15.47
C ILE A 107 6.79 -14.76 16.58
N PHE A 108 7.11 -13.91 17.55
CA PHE A 108 6.22 -13.60 18.68
C PHE A 108 5.03 -12.72 18.26
N HIS A 109 5.11 -12.01 17.15
CA HIS A 109 4.04 -11.15 16.65
C HIS A 109 3.17 -11.83 15.59
N ARG A 110 3.27 -13.17 15.48
CA ARG A 110 2.49 -13.95 14.52
C ARG A 110 0.99 -13.74 14.65
N TRP A 111 0.53 -13.40 15.85
CA TRP A 111 -0.88 -13.21 16.19
C TRP A 111 -1.28 -11.73 16.27
N MET A 112 -0.35 -10.83 16.13
CA MET A 112 -0.60 -9.39 16.23
C MET A 112 -0.54 -8.73 14.87
N LEU A 113 -1.51 -7.87 14.60
CA LEU A 113 -1.47 -6.98 13.45
C LEU A 113 -0.51 -5.82 13.73
N GLY A 114 0.15 -5.30 12.70
CA GLY A 114 0.92 -4.08 12.82
C GLY A 114 0.02 -2.88 13.13
N SER A 115 0.58 -1.84 13.74
CA SER A 115 -0.16 -0.63 14.15
C SER A 115 -0.90 0.03 12.98
N ASN A 116 -0.31 0.06 11.77
CA ASN A 116 -0.94 0.62 10.59
C ASN A 116 -2.16 -0.21 10.17
N SER A 117 -2.04 -1.54 10.15
CA SER A 117 -3.15 -2.43 9.82
C SER A 117 -4.31 -2.30 10.80
N GLU A 118 -4.01 -2.21 12.09
CA GLU A 118 -5.03 -1.98 13.13
C GLU A 118 -5.77 -0.67 12.93
N ARG A 119 -5.05 0.41 12.64
CA ARG A 119 -5.66 1.73 12.41
C ARG A 119 -6.53 1.73 11.16
N VAL A 120 -6.06 1.12 10.08
CA VAL A 120 -6.84 1.01 8.85
C VAL A 120 -8.12 0.20 9.11
N LEU A 121 -8.03 -0.94 9.77
CA LEU A 121 -9.21 -1.75 10.13
C LEU A 121 -10.22 -0.96 10.97
N LYS A 122 -9.73 -0.16 11.91
CA LYS A 122 -10.59 0.60 12.82
C LYS A 122 -11.31 1.77 12.14
N TYR A 123 -10.65 2.46 11.22
CA TYR A 123 -11.14 3.73 10.68
C TYR A 123 -11.52 3.69 9.20
N ALA A 124 -11.29 2.59 8.51
CA ALA A 124 -11.67 2.48 7.10
C ALA A 124 -13.20 2.52 6.94
N HIS A 125 -13.66 3.16 5.87
CA HIS A 125 -15.09 3.23 5.53
C HIS A 125 -15.59 2.00 4.76
N CYS A 126 -14.67 1.11 4.37
CA CYS A 126 -14.96 -0.09 3.58
C CYS A 126 -14.28 -1.32 4.18
N PRO A 127 -14.63 -2.54 3.72
CA PRO A 127 -13.94 -3.74 4.14
C PRO A 127 -12.45 -3.69 3.89
N VAL A 128 -11.69 -4.33 4.77
CA VAL A 128 -10.24 -4.43 4.68
C VAL A 128 -9.85 -5.90 4.70
N LYS A 129 -9.09 -6.32 3.69
CA LYS A 129 -8.55 -7.67 3.60
C LYS A 129 -7.08 -7.63 3.98
N ILE A 130 -6.74 -8.34 5.05
CA ILE A 130 -5.34 -8.52 5.47
C ILE A 130 -4.87 -9.86 4.91
N VAL A 131 -3.83 -9.83 4.11
CA VAL A 131 -3.24 -11.02 3.48
C VAL A 131 -2.05 -11.48 4.31
N HIS A 132 -2.12 -12.69 4.77
CA HIS A 132 -1.08 -13.31 5.62
C HIS A 132 0.02 -13.97 4.81
#